data_b451eebe34363917d390fdf36434b244
#
_entry.id   b451eebe34363917d390fdf36434b244
#
_cell.length_a   1.000
_cell.length_b   1.000
_cell.length_c   1.000
_cell.angle_alpha   90.00
_cell.angle_beta   90.00
_cell.angle_gamma   90.00
#
_symmetry.space_group_name_H-M   'P 1'
#
loop_
_entity.id
_entity.type
_entity.pdbx_description
1 polymer ?
#
loop_
_entity_poly.entity_id
_entity_poly.type
_entity_poly.pdbx_seq_one_letter_code
_entity_poly.pdbx_strand_id
1 'polypeptide(L)'
;MSCLLFGVLRRPGTAMGLRSLASIPSLPPAVAEFVKGAVDECKPSKVHVVTGSPEELQDIYADMQKEGMVKKLPKYENCWLARTDPRDVARVESKTVIVTKQERDTIPIPSGGAKSQLGSWMSESDFQKARKDRFPGCMAGRTMYVIPFSMGPVNSSLSKFGVQVTDSPYVVASMGVMTRMGSPVMQKLAQGAEFVRCQHSLGRPLPLKAPLVNSWPCNPEKILGITSPQGVKRYVAAAFPSACGKTNLAMMKPALPGWTVECVGDDIAWMKFDSQGKLRAINPENGFFGVAPGTSMKTNPHAMATIAKNTVFTNVGETSDGGVWWEGLEAPAPGVGLTDWHRKSWKIGDGTPCAHPNSRFCAPAGQCPIIDPLWESAEGVPIDAIIFGGRRPEGVPLVYESFNWRHGVFVGAAMRSEATAAAEHKGKVIMHDPFAMRPFFGYNFGDYLAHWLSMESRKAPTQLPKIFHVNWFRKDPASGAFLWPGFGENARVLEWIFRRCGRQSDDEAAKQSMVGWVPQDGAISMEGLGEKVDMGALFDLPKPFWQREVHELRAYFTQQVGADLPAQVGEELNALEERVRD
;
A
#
# COMPACT_ATOMS: atom_id res chain seq x y z
N MET A 1 0.65 0.94 39.56
CA MET A 1 0.01 0.03 40.52
C MET A 1 -1.49 0.09 40.33
N SER A 2 -2.06 -0.95 39.88
CA SER A 2 -3.34 -1.61 40.10
C SER A 2 -3.71 -2.40 38.86
N CYS A 3 -3.35 -3.67 38.89
CA CYS A 3 -3.93 -4.72 38.06
C CYS A 3 -5.36 -4.97 38.55
N LEU A 4 -6.34 -4.88 37.65
CA LEU A 4 -7.64 -5.48 37.85
C LEU A 4 -7.69 -6.76 37.01
N LEU A 5 -7.51 -7.88 37.72
CA LEU A 5 -7.81 -9.25 37.27
C LEU A 5 -9.33 -9.41 37.18
N PHE A 6 -9.85 -9.63 35.98
CA PHE A 6 -11.15 -10.27 35.82
C PHE A 6 -10.95 -11.78 35.73
N GLY A 7 -11.22 -12.44 36.85
CA GLY A 7 -11.31 -13.89 36.93
C GLY A 7 -12.59 -14.38 36.25
N VAL A 8 -12.45 -15.08 35.13
CA VAL A 8 -13.54 -15.88 34.55
C VAL A 8 -13.56 -17.22 35.27
N LEU A 9 -14.58 -17.43 36.07
CA LEU A 9 -14.93 -18.71 36.69
C LEU A 9 -15.09 -19.79 35.62
N ARG A 10 -14.14 -20.71 35.57
CA ARG A 10 -14.27 -21.97 34.82
C ARG A 10 -15.36 -22.83 35.42
N ARG A 11 -16.44 -23.06 34.70
CA ARG A 11 -17.28 -24.26 34.90
C ARG A 11 -16.58 -25.46 34.26
N PRO A 12 -16.54 -26.64 34.90
CA PRO A 12 -15.99 -27.83 34.29
C PRO A 12 -16.91 -28.26 33.13
N GLY A 13 -16.43 -28.02 31.91
CA GLY A 13 -17.10 -28.50 30.70
C GLY A 13 -16.81 -29.97 30.53
N THR A 14 -17.86 -30.75 30.53
CA THR A 14 -17.94 -32.13 30.04
C THR A 14 -17.12 -32.30 28.75
N ALA A 15 -16.34 -33.36 28.70
CA ALA A 15 -15.64 -33.82 27.51
C ALA A 15 -16.64 -33.98 26.34
N MET A 16 -16.71 -32.97 25.49
CA MET A 16 -17.42 -33.04 24.21
C MET A 16 -16.49 -33.76 23.22
N GLY A 17 -16.88 -35.00 22.94
CA GLY A 17 -16.22 -35.88 22.02
C GLY A 17 -15.95 -35.23 20.66
N LEU A 18 -14.98 -35.80 19.99
CA LEU A 18 -14.64 -35.65 18.56
C LEU A 18 -15.90 -35.63 17.66
N ARG A 19 -16.60 -34.52 17.62
CA ARG A 19 -17.58 -34.23 16.57
C ARG A 19 -16.83 -33.44 15.49
N SER A 20 -16.29 -34.20 14.68
CA SER A 20 -16.57 -34.48 13.27
C SER A 20 -15.95 -33.46 12.34
N LEU A 21 -14.73 -33.80 11.84
CA LEU A 21 -14.23 -33.36 10.51
C LEU A 21 -15.24 -33.71 9.37
N ALA A 22 -16.32 -34.45 9.67
CA ALA A 22 -17.36 -34.87 8.74
C ALA A 22 -18.34 -33.76 8.28
N SER A 23 -18.23 -32.56 8.80
CA SER A 23 -19.07 -31.41 8.37
C SER A 23 -18.31 -30.30 7.65
N ILE A 24 -17.03 -30.52 7.29
CA ILE A 24 -16.34 -29.60 6.38
C ILE A 24 -16.98 -29.83 5.00
N PRO A 25 -17.51 -28.78 4.34
CA PRO A 25 -17.98 -28.88 2.96
C PRO A 25 -16.90 -29.54 2.11
N SER A 26 -17.29 -30.30 1.06
CA SER A 26 -16.33 -30.96 0.17
C SER A 26 -15.34 -29.93 -0.39
N LEU A 27 -14.17 -29.85 0.24
CA LEU A 27 -13.08 -28.96 -0.20
C LEU A 27 -12.30 -29.63 -1.35
N PRO A 28 -11.75 -28.86 -2.29
CA PRO A 28 -10.81 -29.38 -3.26
C PRO A 28 -9.64 -30.11 -2.56
N PRO A 29 -9.12 -31.21 -3.10
CA PRO A 29 -8.14 -32.07 -2.39
C PRO A 29 -6.94 -31.31 -1.81
N ALA A 30 -6.32 -30.42 -2.57
CA ALA A 30 -5.16 -29.65 -2.11
C ALA A 30 -5.51 -28.65 -0.99
N VAL A 31 -6.73 -28.08 -1.03
CA VAL A 31 -7.24 -27.19 0.04
C VAL A 31 -7.55 -28.01 1.28
N ALA A 32 -8.19 -29.19 1.12
CA ALA A 32 -8.50 -30.10 2.21
C ALA A 32 -7.22 -30.57 2.95
N GLU A 33 -6.17 -30.89 2.21
CA GLU A 33 -4.87 -31.27 2.78
C GLU A 33 -4.26 -30.14 3.62
N PHE A 34 -4.25 -28.90 3.07
CA PHE A 34 -3.74 -27.74 3.79
C PHE A 34 -4.54 -27.45 5.07
N VAL A 35 -5.87 -27.43 4.96
CA VAL A 35 -6.77 -27.18 6.11
C VAL A 35 -6.61 -28.27 7.17
N LYS A 36 -6.51 -29.55 6.79
CA LYS A 36 -6.27 -30.65 7.71
C LYS A 36 -4.95 -30.46 8.47
N GLY A 37 -3.86 -30.14 7.78
CA GLY A 37 -2.58 -29.86 8.42
C GLY A 37 -2.66 -28.70 9.42
N ALA A 38 -3.37 -27.61 9.07
CA ALA A 38 -3.58 -26.48 9.98
C ALA A 38 -4.46 -26.87 11.19
N VAL A 39 -5.50 -27.68 11.01
CA VAL A 39 -6.35 -28.20 12.11
C VAL A 39 -5.52 -29.07 13.06
N ASP A 40 -4.70 -29.96 12.51
CA ASP A 40 -3.84 -30.84 13.30
C ASP A 40 -2.80 -30.08 14.10
N GLU A 41 -2.28 -28.96 13.59
CA GLU A 41 -1.33 -28.11 14.28
C GLU A 41 -2.00 -27.17 15.29
N CYS A 42 -3.01 -26.41 14.85
CA CYS A 42 -3.58 -25.31 15.64
C CYS A 42 -4.68 -25.75 16.63
N LYS A 43 -5.24 -26.96 16.46
CA LYS A 43 -6.29 -27.56 17.33
C LYS A 43 -7.52 -26.66 17.56
N PRO A 44 -8.18 -26.12 16.52
CA PRO A 44 -9.40 -25.35 16.68
C PRO A 44 -10.54 -26.20 17.23
N SER A 45 -11.54 -25.56 17.87
CA SER A 45 -12.76 -26.24 18.32
C SER A 45 -13.79 -26.43 17.20
N LYS A 46 -13.73 -25.59 16.16
CA LYS A 46 -14.63 -25.59 14.99
C LYS A 46 -13.89 -25.11 13.76
N VAL A 47 -14.26 -25.62 12.60
CA VAL A 47 -13.81 -25.11 11.30
C VAL A 47 -15.02 -24.51 10.57
N HIS A 48 -14.85 -23.31 10.03
CA HIS A 48 -15.86 -22.61 9.25
C HIS A 48 -15.26 -22.20 7.90
N VAL A 49 -15.83 -22.71 6.81
CA VAL A 49 -15.42 -22.32 5.45
C VAL A 49 -16.24 -21.11 5.02
N VAL A 50 -15.54 -20.02 4.77
CA VAL A 50 -16.16 -18.72 4.44
C VAL A 50 -16.69 -18.75 3.01
N THR A 51 -17.99 -18.49 2.86
CA THR A 51 -18.67 -18.40 1.56
C THR A 51 -18.55 -17.01 0.94
N GLY A 52 -18.31 -15.98 1.76
CA GLY A 52 -18.24 -14.58 1.37
C GLY A 52 -19.59 -13.94 1.06
N SER A 53 -20.71 -14.58 1.49
CA SER A 53 -22.02 -13.98 1.28
C SER A 53 -22.21 -12.75 2.16
N PRO A 54 -23.01 -11.75 1.71
CA PRO A 54 -23.31 -10.57 2.53
C PRO A 54 -23.95 -10.93 3.88
N GLU A 55 -24.82 -11.92 3.92
CA GLU A 55 -25.50 -12.40 5.13
C GLU A 55 -24.50 -12.98 6.13
N GLU A 56 -23.58 -13.85 5.67
CA GLU A 56 -22.51 -14.43 6.49
C GLU A 56 -21.62 -13.34 7.09
N LEU A 57 -21.27 -12.33 6.31
CA LEU A 57 -20.47 -11.20 6.80
C LEU A 57 -21.21 -10.38 7.86
N GLN A 58 -22.52 -10.16 7.68
CA GLN A 58 -23.34 -9.48 8.69
C GLN A 58 -23.41 -10.28 10.00
N ASP A 59 -23.54 -11.60 9.93
CA ASP A 59 -23.52 -12.47 11.11
C ASP A 59 -22.17 -12.39 11.84
N ILE A 60 -21.05 -12.38 11.10
CA ILE A 60 -19.70 -12.20 11.66
C ILE A 60 -19.57 -10.84 12.35
N TYR A 61 -20.06 -9.75 11.74
CA TYR A 61 -20.08 -8.42 12.39
C TYR A 61 -20.97 -8.40 13.65
N ALA A 62 -22.12 -9.05 13.61
CA ALA A 62 -23.00 -9.13 14.77
C ALA A 62 -22.35 -9.90 15.93
N ASP A 63 -21.65 -10.97 15.65
CA ASP A 63 -20.91 -11.74 16.66
C ASP A 63 -19.73 -10.94 17.23
N MET A 64 -18.95 -10.27 16.38
CA MET A 64 -17.87 -9.36 16.83
C MET A 64 -18.43 -8.21 17.70
N GLN A 65 -19.64 -7.72 17.40
CA GLN A 65 -20.27 -6.67 18.20
C GLN A 65 -20.67 -7.21 19.59
N LYS A 66 -21.24 -8.41 19.67
CA LYS A 66 -21.56 -9.08 20.95
C LYS A 66 -20.32 -9.28 21.83
N GLU A 67 -19.18 -9.58 21.19
CA GLU A 67 -17.89 -9.74 21.88
C GLU A 67 -17.18 -8.40 22.20
N GLY A 68 -17.75 -7.27 21.76
CA GLY A 68 -17.18 -5.93 21.98
C GLY A 68 -15.95 -5.61 21.13
N MET A 69 -15.69 -6.41 20.07
CA MET A 69 -14.57 -6.20 19.14
C MET A 69 -14.82 -5.03 18.19
N VAL A 70 -16.09 -4.86 17.77
CA VAL A 70 -16.52 -3.74 16.92
C VAL A 70 -17.77 -3.07 17.50
N LYS A 71 -17.96 -1.81 17.14
CA LYS A 71 -19.16 -1.03 17.45
C LYS A 71 -19.81 -0.57 16.14
N LYS A 72 -21.11 -0.79 15.98
CA LYS A 72 -21.86 -0.25 14.85
C LYS A 72 -21.96 1.27 14.97
N LEU A 73 -21.78 1.96 13.87
CA LEU A 73 -21.87 3.42 13.77
C LEU A 73 -23.25 3.82 13.20
N PRO A 74 -24.20 4.24 14.03
CA PRO A 74 -25.59 4.49 13.58
C PRO A 74 -25.72 5.68 12.63
N LYS A 75 -24.73 6.58 12.60
CA LYS A 75 -24.71 7.73 11.70
C LYS A 75 -24.42 7.35 10.24
N TYR A 76 -23.94 6.14 9.99
CA TYR A 76 -23.53 5.66 8.66
C TYR A 76 -24.23 4.34 8.32
N GLU A 77 -24.43 4.10 7.02
CA GLU A 77 -24.96 2.83 6.52
C GLU A 77 -23.87 1.74 6.58
N ASN A 78 -24.16 0.68 7.38
CA ASN A 78 -23.28 -0.49 7.51
C ASN A 78 -21.80 -0.15 7.80
N CYS A 79 -21.56 0.80 8.71
CA CYS A 79 -20.22 1.16 9.13
C CYS A 79 -19.93 0.73 10.56
N TRP A 80 -18.67 0.39 10.79
CA TRP A 80 -18.22 -0.22 12.04
C TRP A 80 -16.96 0.46 12.54
N LEU A 81 -16.83 0.60 13.86
CA LEU A 81 -15.64 1.07 14.55
C LEU A 81 -14.94 -0.08 15.24
N ALA A 82 -13.76 -0.43 14.82
CA ALA A 82 -12.85 -1.36 15.47
C ALA A 82 -11.79 -0.60 16.29
N ARG A 83 -11.40 -1.16 17.42
CA ARG A 83 -10.29 -0.64 18.24
C ARG A 83 -9.34 -1.77 18.55
N THR A 84 -8.12 -1.65 18.08
CA THR A 84 -7.02 -2.61 18.26
C THR A 84 -6.02 -2.09 19.30
N ASP A 85 -5.19 -2.97 19.83
CA ASP A 85 -4.09 -2.57 20.71
C ASP A 85 -3.18 -1.59 19.96
N PRO A 86 -2.72 -0.50 20.60
CA PRO A 86 -1.78 0.47 19.99
C PRO A 86 -0.51 -0.16 19.42
N ARG A 87 -0.13 -1.32 19.95
CA ARG A 87 1.02 -2.10 19.49
C ARG A 87 0.73 -2.99 18.28
N ASP A 88 -0.54 -3.16 17.97
CA ASP A 88 -1.04 -3.92 16.82
C ASP A 88 -1.34 -2.96 15.66
N VAL A 89 -0.29 -2.29 15.20
CA VAL A 89 -0.38 -1.35 14.08
C VAL A 89 -0.23 -2.14 12.78
N ALA A 90 -0.85 -1.65 11.73
CA ALA A 90 -0.99 -2.33 10.44
C ALA A 90 0.33 -2.79 9.78
N ARG A 91 1.49 -2.36 10.24
CA ARG A 91 2.79 -2.76 9.69
C ARG A 91 3.91 -2.63 10.72
N VAL A 92 4.66 -3.72 10.90
CA VAL A 92 5.91 -3.72 11.68
C VAL A 92 7.04 -4.26 10.80
N GLU A 93 7.78 -3.37 10.17
CA GLU A 93 8.88 -3.72 9.25
C GLU A 93 9.93 -4.60 9.93
N SER A 94 10.29 -4.29 11.16
CA SER A 94 11.31 -5.02 11.92
C SER A 94 10.94 -6.47 12.27
N LYS A 95 9.67 -6.86 12.09
CA LYS A 95 9.17 -8.22 12.37
C LYS A 95 8.72 -8.96 11.11
N THR A 96 8.76 -8.29 9.96
CA THR A 96 8.45 -8.92 8.67
C THR A 96 9.72 -9.53 8.11
N VAL A 97 9.70 -10.83 7.88
CA VAL A 97 10.84 -11.58 7.36
C VAL A 97 10.41 -12.46 6.18
N ILE A 98 11.33 -12.68 5.26
CA ILE A 98 11.17 -13.61 4.16
C ILE A 98 12.08 -14.80 4.42
N VAL A 99 11.55 -16.00 4.21
CA VAL A 99 12.25 -17.24 4.49
C VAL A 99 12.67 -17.89 3.18
N THR A 100 13.97 -18.02 2.99
CA THR A 100 14.59 -18.72 1.86
C THR A 100 15.76 -19.57 2.33
N LYS A 101 16.26 -20.44 1.45
CA LYS A 101 17.39 -21.30 1.77
C LYS A 101 18.68 -20.51 1.99
N GLN A 102 18.89 -19.47 1.20
CA GLN A 102 20.05 -18.61 1.27
C GLN A 102 19.61 -17.16 1.49
N GLU A 103 20.32 -16.44 2.33
CA GLU A 103 20.05 -15.03 2.62
C GLU A 103 20.04 -14.17 1.36
N ARG A 104 20.98 -14.42 0.45
CA ARG A 104 21.09 -13.71 -0.84
C ARG A 104 19.83 -13.86 -1.71
N ASP A 105 19.06 -14.93 -1.58
CA ASP A 105 17.81 -15.09 -2.35
C ASP A 105 16.75 -14.05 -1.95
N THR A 106 16.86 -13.49 -0.74
CA THR A 106 15.93 -12.51 -0.19
C THR A 106 16.48 -11.09 -0.23
N ILE A 107 17.72 -10.91 0.20
CA ILE A 107 18.35 -9.59 0.33
C ILE A 107 19.76 -9.61 -0.26
N PRO A 108 20.23 -8.52 -0.88
CA PRO A 108 21.65 -8.34 -1.10
C PRO A 108 22.37 -8.35 0.26
N ILE A 109 23.55 -8.95 0.32
CA ILE A 109 24.34 -9.00 1.56
C ILE A 109 25.10 -7.69 1.72
N PRO A 110 24.76 -6.84 2.70
CA PRO A 110 25.43 -5.56 2.88
C PRO A 110 26.92 -5.74 3.20
N SER A 111 27.75 -4.87 2.66
CA SER A 111 29.18 -4.86 2.95
C SER A 111 29.47 -4.34 4.36
N GLY A 112 30.62 -4.74 4.92
CA GLY A 112 31.11 -4.23 6.20
C GLY A 112 30.28 -4.59 7.43
N GLY A 113 29.43 -5.64 7.36
CA GLY A 113 28.57 -6.04 8.47
C GLY A 113 27.39 -5.08 8.75
N ALA A 114 27.07 -4.21 7.81
CA ALA A 114 25.91 -3.31 7.93
C ALA A 114 24.60 -4.10 7.93
N LYS A 115 23.58 -3.56 8.62
CA LYS A 115 22.22 -4.12 8.58
C LYS A 115 21.59 -3.82 7.22
N SER A 116 20.92 -4.81 6.61
CA SER A 116 20.15 -4.60 5.39
C SER A 116 19.04 -3.56 5.59
N GLN A 117 18.92 -2.66 4.63
CA GLN A 117 17.80 -1.72 4.50
C GLN A 117 16.77 -2.19 3.45
N LEU A 118 17.02 -3.30 2.78
CA LEU A 118 16.28 -3.82 1.62
C LEU A 118 15.53 -5.11 1.96
N GLY A 119 14.86 -5.13 3.09
CA GLY A 119 14.13 -6.29 3.58
C GLY A 119 14.81 -6.98 4.76
N SER A 120 14.21 -8.07 5.21
CA SER A 120 14.71 -8.89 6.31
C SER A 120 14.58 -10.36 5.97
N TRP A 121 15.62 -11.12 6.25
CA TRP A 121 15.68 -12.56 6.00
C TRP A 121 15.66 -13.37 7.30
N MET A 122 15.12 -14.58 7.21
CA MET A 122 15.19 -15.59 8.27
C MET A 122 15.51 -16.94 7.64
N SER A 123 16.37 -17.72 8.29
CA SER A 123 16.66 -19.09 7.84
C SER A 123 15.43 -20.00 7.97
N GLU A 124 15.35 -21.03 7.13
CA GLU A 124 14.27 -22.02 7.21
C GLU A 124 14.27 -22.75 8.57
N SER A 125 15.44 -23.01 9.16
CA SER A 125 15.58 -23.62 10.49
C SER A 125 15.01 -22.73 11.60
N ASP A 126 15.31 -21.43 11.57
CA ASP A 126 14.79 -20.48 12.56
C ASP A 126 13.29 -20.25 12.40
N PHE A 127 12.82 -20.22 11.16
CA PHE A 127 11.37 -20.18 10.89
C PHE A 127 10.65 -21.40 11.45
N GLN A 128 11.16 -22.61 11.20
CA GLN A 128 10.56 -23.83 11.74
C GLN A 128 10.57 -23.87 13.27
N LYS A 129 11.63 -23.37 13.90
CA LYS A 129 11.68 -23.19 15.35
C LYS A 129 10.62 -22.21 15.83
N ALA A 130 10.57 -21.03 15.20
CA ALA A 130 9.57 -20.00 15.52
C ALA A 130 8.13 -20.48 15.33
N ARG A 131 7.88 -21.29 14.29
CA ARG A 131 6.59 -21.91 14.02
C ARG A 131 6.21 -22.93 15.10
N LYS A 132 7.12 -23.82 15.47
CA LYS A 132 6.90 -24.83 16.52
C LYS A 132 6.60 -24.20 17.89
N ASP A 133 7.16 -23.02 18.16
CA ASP A 133 6.91 -22.29 19.41
C ASP A 133 5.53 -21.61 19.44
N ARG A 134 4.94 -21.29 18.29
CA ARG A 134 3.77 -20.40 18.19
C ARG A 134 2.48 -21.09 17.77
N PHE A 135 2.52 -21.97 16.78
CA PHE A 135 1.33 -22.52 16.16
C PHE A 135 0.68 -23.71 16.87
N PRO A 136 1.40 -24.64 17.52
CA PRO A 136 0.76 -25.80 18.15
C PRO A 136 -0.29 -25.40 19.18
N GLY A 137 -1.57 -25.75 18.90
CA GLY A 137 -2.72 -25.45 19.77
C GLY A 137 -3.08 -23.97 19.87
N CYS A 138 -2.58 -23.11 18.99
CA CYS A 138 -2.83 -21.66 19.07
C CYS A 138 -4.31 -21.28 18.89
N MET A 139 -5.11 -22.12 18.22
CA MET A 139 -6.55 -21.86 18.00
C MET A 139 -7.46 -22.67 18.95
N ALA A 140 -6.90 -23.30 19.99
CA ALA A 140 -7.69 -24.10 20.92
C ALA A 140 -8.83 -23.28 21.56
N GLY A 141 -10.06 -23.83 21.50
CA GLY A 141 -11.27 -23.14 21.99
C GLY A 141 -11.86 -22.11 21.03
N ARG A 142 -11.26 -21.90 19.84
CA ARG A 142 -11.69 -20.91 18.85
C ARG A 142 -12.13 -21.56 17.54
N THR A 143 -12.89 -20.82 16.74
CA THR A 143 -13.24 -21.22 15.38
C THR A 143 -12.08 -20.89 14.42
N MET A 144 -11.67 -21.85 13.62
CA MET A 144 -10.80 -21.61 12.46
C MET A 144 -11.67 -21.25 11.26
N TYR A 145 -11.50 -20.05 10.74
CA TYR A 145 -12.10 -19.62 9.47
C TYR A 145 -11.16 -20.00 8.33
N VAL A 146 -11.72 -20.60 7.27
CA VAL A 146 -11.04 -20.95 6.03
C VAL A 146 -11.54 -20.02 4.95
N ILE A 147 -10.70 -19.12 4.49
CA ILE A 147 -11.07 -18.04 3.59
C ILE A 147 -10.38 -18.25 2.23
N PRO A 148 -11.09 -18.78 1.21
CA PRO A 148 -10.59 -18.73 -0.15
C PRO A 148 -10.70 -17.31 -0.69
N PHE A 149 -9.63 -16.78 -1.24
CA PHE A 149 -9.60 -15.39 -1.73
C PHE A 149 -8.79 -15.24 -3.00
N SER A 150 -9.10 -14.21 -3.77
CA SER A 150 -8.35 -13.75 -4.93
C SER A 150 -7.81 -12.35 -4.68
N MET A 151 -6.53 -12.19 -4.91
CA MET A 151 -5.92 -10.89 -5.14
C MET A 151 -5.99 -10.63 -6.65
N GLY A 152 -6.82 -9.66 -7.02
CA GLY A 152 -7.18 -9.34 -8.40
C GLY A 152 -8.51 -9.94 -8.85
N PRO A 153 -9.05 -9.48 -10.00
CA PRO A 153 -10.29 -9.98 -10.58
C PRO A 153 -10.24 -11.50 -10.82
N VAL A 154 -11.23 -12.23 -10.36
CA VAL A 154 -11.19 -13.73 -10.29
C VAL A 154 -10.88 -14.40 -11.62
N ASN A 155 -11.20 -13.76 -12.74
CA ASN A 155 -10.97 -14.29 -14.09
C ASN A 155 -9.69 -13.75 -14.74
N SER A 156 -8.90 -12.93 -14.08
CA SER A 156 -7.67 -12.39 -14.64
C SER A 156 -6.51 -13.39 -14.54
N SER A 157 -5.71 -13.46 -15.60
CA SER A 157 -4.47 -14.23 -15.63
C SER A 157 -3.35 -13.61 -14.77
N LEU A 158 -3.53 -12.36 -14.32
CA LEU A 158 -2.62 -11.67 -13.41
C LEU A 158 -2.95 -11.97 -11.94
N SER A 159 -4.17 -12.40 -11.65
CA SER A 159 -4.63 -12.65 -10.28
C SER A 159 -3.93 -13.84 -9.64
N LYS A 160 -3.84 -13.80 -8.32
CA LYS A 160 -3.32 -14.90 -7.50
C LYS A 160 -4.38 -15.32 -6.48
N PHE A 161 -4.57 -16.63 -6.37
CA PHE A 161 -5.47 -17.18 -5.38
C PHE A 161 -4.73 -17.50 -4.09
N GLY A 162 -5.44 -17.45 -2.98
CA GLY A 162 -4.96 -17.85 -1.68
C GLY A 162 -6.05 -18.55 -0.87
N VAL A 163 -5.61 -19.30 0.12
CA VAL A 163 -6.46 -19.83 1.18
C VAL A 163 -5.87 -19.38 2.51
N GLN A 164 -6.60 -18.53 3.22
CA GLN A 164 -6.23 -18.06 4.54
C GLN A 164 -6.94 -18.89 5.61
N VAL A 165 -6.17 -19.43 6.55
CA VAL A 165 -6.73 -19.97 7.80
C VAL A 165 -6.46 -18.98 8.93
N THR A 166 -7.49 -18.68 9.73
CA THR A 166 -7.39 -17.71 10.83
C THR A 166 -8.43 -18.01 11.91
N ASP A 167 -8.13 -17.63 13.15
CA ASP A 167 -9.12 -17.64 14.25
C ASP A 167 -9.65 -16.23 14.58
N SER A 168 -9.39 -15.26 13.71
CA SER A 168 -9.85 -13.88 13.88
C SER A 168 -11.03 -13.55 12.98
N PRO A 169 -12.24 -13.30 13.52
CA PRO A 169 -13.38 -12.82 12.73
C PRO A 169 -13.12 -11.43 12.14
N TYR A 170 -12.28 -10.60 12.79
CA TYR A 170 -11.87 -9.30 12.25
C TYR A 170 -11.08 -9.44 10.94
N VAL A 171 -10.23 -10.46 10.83
CA VAL A 171 -9.51 -10.76 9.57
C VAL A 171 -10.50 -11.17 8.49
N VAL A 172 -11.52 -11.98 8.81
CA VAL A 172 -12.59 -12.34 7.84
C VAL A 172 -13.30 -11.08 7.34
N ALA A 173 -13.73 -10.20 8.26
CA ALA A 173 -14.41 -8.96 7.92
C ALA A 173 -13.55 -8.03 7.04
N SER A 174 -12.26 -7.86 7.39
CA SER A 174 -11.33 -7.04 6.62
C SER A 174 -11.06 -7.62 5.23
N MET A 175 -10.87 -8.95 5.12
CA MET A 175 -10.69 -9.62 3.84
C MET A 175 -11.94 -9.54 2.96
N GLY A 176 -13.14 -9.52 3.57
CA GLY A 176 -14.40 -9.30 2.85
C GLY A 176 -14.47 -7.98 2.10
N VAL A 177 -13.77 -6.95 2.61
CA VAL A 177 -13.64 -5.66 1.93
C VAL A 177 -12.45 -5.66 0.96
N MET A 178 -11.29 -6.16 1.41
CA MET A 178 -10.02 -5.99 0.70
C MET A 178 -9.76 -7.03 -0.39
N THR A 179 -10.49 -8.14 -0.42
CA THR A 179 -10.26 -9.22 -1.39
C THR A 179 -11.57 -9.67 -2.04
N ARG A 180 -11.47 -10.34 -3.18
CA ARG A 180 -12.60 -11.09 -3.73
C ARG A 180 -12.54 -12.48 -3.11
N MET A 181 -13.48 -12.81 -2.23
CA MET A 181 -13.40 -14.04 -1.46
C MET A 181 -14.61 -14.96 -1.63
N GLY A 182 -14.48 -16.17 -1.12
CA GLY A 182 -15.56 -17.12 -0.95
C GLY A 182 -15.79 -18.04 -2.15
N SER A 183 -17.06 -18.32 -2.42
CA SER A 183 -17.49 -19.35 -3.38
C SER A 183 -16.93 -19.23 -4.79
N PRO A 184 -16.82 -18.03 -5.40
CA PRO A 184 -16.25 -17.90 -6.74
C PRO A 184 -14.77 -18.34 -6.81
N VAL A 185 -14.01 -18.06 -5.75
CA VAL A 185 -12.60 -18.49 -5.66
C VAL A 185 -12.51 -19.99 -5.42
N MET A 186 -13.36 -20.53 -4.54
CA MET A 186 -13.41 -21.97 -4.29
C MET A 186 -13.68 -22.77 -5.58
N GLN A 187 -14.50 -22.26 -6.48
CA GLN A 187 -14.73 -22.88 -7.80
C GLN A 187 -13.45 -22.93 -8.65
N LYS A 188 -12.62 -21.86 -8.63
CA LYS A 188 -11.33 -21.86 -9.32
C LYS A 188 -10.36 -22.89 -8.73
N LEU A 189 -10.32 -22.99 -7.40
CA LEU A 189 -9.50 -23.97 -6.70
C LEU A 189 -9.96 -25.41 -7.00
N ALA A 190 -11.27 -25.65 -7.13
CA ALA A 190 -11.82 -26.93 -7.53
C ALA A 190 -11.47 -27.31 -8.98
N GLN A 191 -11.20 -26.34 -9.84
CA GLN A 191 -10.71 -26.51 -11.19
C GLN A 191 -9.18 -26.71 -11.28
N GLY A 192 -8.48 -26.78 -10.14
CA GLY A 192 -7.05 -27.02 -10.06
C GLY A 192 -6.17 -25.77 -10.06
N ALA A 193 -6.74 -24.59 -9.83
CA ALA A 193 -5.94 -23.37 -9.71
C ALA A 193 -4.96 -23.48 -8.52
N GLU A 194 -3.72 -23.06 -8.74
CA GLU A 194 -2.72 -22.95 -7.67
C GLU A 194 -3.12 -21.87 -6.66
N PHE A 195 -2.70 -22.04 -5.41
CA PHE A 195 -2.98 -21.06 -4.37
C PHE A 195 -1.85 -20.91 -3.36
N VAL A 196 -1.75 -19.71 -2.78
CA VAL A 196 -0.86 -19.40 -1.66
C VAL A 196 -1.50 -19.88 -0.36
N ARG A 197 -0.74 -20.60 0.45
CA ARG A 197 -1.16 -21.08 1.77
C ARG A 197 -0.86 -20.01 2.80
N CYS A 198 -1.91 -19.44 3.41
CA CYS A 198 -1.79 -18.37 4.39
C CYS A 198 -2.30 -18.83 5.76
N GLN A 199 -1.51 -18.63 6.81
CA GLN A 199 -1.86 -19.03 8.17
C GLN A 199 -1.67 -17.85 9.13
N HIS A 200 -2.71 -17.54 9.89
CA HIS A 200 -2.76 -16.47 10.87
C HIS A 200 -3.47 -16.95 12.13
N SER A 201 -3.04 -16.48 13.30
CA SER A 201 -3.77 -16.67 14.54
C SER A 201 -3.59 -15.46 15.46
N LEU A 202 -4.64 -15.13 16.23
CA LEU A 202 -4.55 -14.20 17.36
C LEU A 202 -3.56 -14.69 18.44
N GLY A 203 -3.16 -15.94 18.34
CA GLY A 203 -2.09 -16.53 19.10
C GLY A 203 -2.47 -16.94 20.52
N ARG A 204 -1.62 -17.76 21.11
CA ARG A 204 -1.50 -17.87 22.57
C ARG A 204 -1.07 -16.51 23.08
N PRO A 205 -1.54 -16.09 24.26
CA PRO A 205 -0.80 -15.11 25.02
C PRO A 205 0.57 -15.74 25.35
N LEU A 206 1.52 -15.52 24.44
CA LEU A 206 2.88 -15.94 24.69
C LEU A 206 3.48 -14.96 25.70
N PRO A 207 4.37 -15.42 26.59
CA PRO A 207 5.17 -14.54 27.42
C PRO A 207 6.19 -13.81 26.55
N LEU A 208 5.76 -13.30 25.41
CA LEU A 208 6.61 -12.48 24.55
C LEU A 208 6.73 -11.10 25.18
N LYS A 209 7.95 -10.69 25.44
CA LYS A 209 8.29 -9.31 25.84
C LYS A 209 7.95 -8.28 24.76
N ALA A 210 7.48 -8.72 23.59
CA ALA A 210 7.03 -7.90 22.46
C ALA A 210 5.66 -8.38 21.97
N PRO A 211 4.75 -7.48 21.56
CA PRO A 211 3.43 -7.82 21.06
C PRO A 211 3.51 -8.70 19.82
N LEU A 212 2.58 -9.65 19.68
CA LEU A 212 2.29 -10.28 18.41
C LEU A 212 1.66 -9.22 17.52
N VAL A 213 2.35 -8.84 16.48
CA VAL A 213 1.86 -7.88 15.52
C VAL A 213 1.52 -8.64 14.25
N ASN A 214 0.25 -8.59 13.90
CA ASN A 214 -0.25 -9.05 12.62
C ASN A 214 -0.12 -7.90 11.63
N SER A 215 0.81 -8.00 10.72
CA SER A 215 0.91 -7.05 9.63
C SER A 215 0.66 -7.74 8.31
N TRP A 216 -0.25 -7.20 7.54
CA TRP A 216 -0.34 -7.46 6.12
C TRP A 216 0.62 -6.51 5.42
N PRO A 217 1.53 -7.01 4.55
CA PRO A 217 2.33 -6.12 3.74
C PRO A 217 1.43 -5.44 2.70
N CYS A 218 1.35 -4.14 2.74
CA CYS A 218 0.73 -3.33 1.69
C CYS A 218 1.83 -2.79 0.80
N ASN A 219 1.83 -3.14 -0.47
CA ASN A 219 2.74 -2.59 -1.45
C ASN A 219 2.25 -1.21 -1.93
N PRO A 220 3.13 -0.22 -2.13
CA PRO A 220 2.73 1.14 -2.44
C PRO A 220 2.72 1.43 -3.94
N GLU A 221 1.95 0.73 -4.74
CA GLU A 221 1.79 1.03 -6.18
C GLU A 221 0.33 1.34 -6.52
N LYS A 222 0.12 2.31 -7.43
CA LYS A 222 -1.20 2.80 -7.79
C LYS A 222 -1.44 2.76 -9.27
N ILE A 223 -2.71 2.64 -9.63
CA ILE A 223 -3.16 2.77 -11.01
C ILE A 223 -4.28 3.79 -11.07
N LEU A 224 -4.11 4.80 -11.92
CA LEU A 224 -5.13 5.79 -12.23
C LEU A 224 -5.29 5.95 -13.74
N GLY A 225 -6.52 6.19 -14.19
CA GLY A 225 -6.86 6.59 -15.54
C GLY A 225 -6.97 8.12 -15.64
N ILE A 226 -6.34 8.73 -16.63
CA ILE A 226 -6.41 10.17 -16.92
C ILE A 226 -7.05 10.35 -18.28
N THR A 227 -8.13 11.11 -18.35
CA THR A 227 -8.84 11.41 -19.60
C THR A 227 -8.73 12.90 -19.93
N SER A 228 -8.26 13.21 -21.13
CA SER A 228 -8.15 14.57 -21.65
C SER A 228 -9.52 15.13 -22.07
N PRO A 229 -9.65 16.46 -22.25
CA PRO A 229 -10.87 17.09 -22.79
C PRO A 229 -11.31 16.56 -24.16
N GLN A 230 -10.39 15.98 -24.95
CA GLN A 230 -10.66 15.37 -26.23
C GLN A 230 -11.12 13.89 -26.12
N GLY A 231 -11.34 13.37 -24.92
CA GLY A 231 -11.78 11.99 -24.68
C GLY A 231 -10.69 10.93 -24.82
N VAL A 232 -9.42 11.32 -24.94
CA VAL A 232 -8.30 10.37 -24.95
C VAL A 232 -7.98 9.96 -23.51
N LYS A 233 -7.93 8.65 -23.23
CA LYS A 233 -7.61 8.09 -21.91
C LYS A 233 -6.24 7.43 -21.90
N ARG A 234 -5.47 7.66 -20.85
CA ARG A 234 -4.18 7.04 -20.55
C ARG A 234 -4.14 6.54 -19.12
N TYR A 235 -3.44 5.44 -18.90
CA TYR A 235 -3.29 4.87 -17.57
C TYR A 235 -1.87 5.04 -17.05
N VAL A 236 -1.79 5.41 -15.80
CA VAL A 236 -0.54 5.70 -15.11
C VAL A 236 -0.42 4.83 -13.86
N ALA A 237 0.69 4.14 -13.69
CA ALA A 237 1.08 3.53 -12.44
C ALA A 237 1.98 4.50 -11.66
N ALA A 238 1.71 4.71 -10.36
CA ALA A 238 2.47 5.66 -9.56
C ALA A 238 2.93 5.04 -8.25
N ALA A 239 4.22 5.08 -7.97
CA ALA A 239 4.86 4.54 -6.78
C ALA A 239 5.39 5.67 -5.89
N PHE A 240 4.80 5.81 -4.70
CA PHE A 240 5.15 6.83 -3.72
C PHE A 240 5.29 6.23 -2.32
N PRO A 241 6.24 6.66 -1.49
CA PRO A 241 6.31 6.31 -0.08
C PRO A 241 5.04 6.67 0.69
N SER A 242 4.87 6.08 1.87
CA SER A 242 3.74 6.39 2.75
C SER A 242 3.63 7.90 3.04
N ALA A 243 2.41 8.41 3.14
CA ALA A 243 2.09 9.83 3.37
C ALA A 243 2.61 10.82 2.30
N CYS A 244 2.98 10.36 1.10
CA CYS A 244 3.34 11.20 -0.04
C CYS A 244 2.16 11.55 -0.96
N GLY A 245 0.93 11.44 -0.46
CA GLY A 245 -0.28 11.84 -1.20
C GLY A 245 -0.83 10.78 -2.15
N LYS A 246 -0.51 9.53 -1.91
CA LYS A 246 -0.98 8.38 -2.71
C LYS A 246 -2.50 8.42 -2.99
N THR A 247 -3.33 8.19 -2.01
CA THR A 247 -4.79 8.16 -2.15
C THR A 247 -5.35 9.46 -2.73
N ASN A 248 -4.71 10.61 -2.39
CA ASN A 248 -5.10 11.90 -2.95
C ASN A 248 -4.83 12.01 -4.45
N LEU A 249 -3.79 11.38 -4.98
CA LEU A 249 -3.53 11.35 -6.43
C LEU A 249 -4.51 10.41 -7.14
N ALA A 250 -4.74 9.19 -6.61
CA ALA A 250 -5.63 8.20 -7.22
C ALA A 250 -7.10 8.64 -7.24
N MET A 251 -7.51 9.45 -6.25
CA MET A 251 -8.88 9.96 -6.11
C MET A 251 -8.96 11.48 -6.31
N MET A 252 -8.05 12.04 -7.08
CA MET A 252 -7.92 13.49 -7.29
C MET A 252 -9.12 14.04 -8.06
N LYS A 253 -9.60 15.22 -7.64
CA LYS A 253 -10.45 16.07 -8.45
C LYS A 253 -9.53 17.05 -9.22
N PRO A 254 -9.39 16.91 -10.55
CA PRO A 254 -8.52 17.80 -11.34
C PRO A 254 -8.94 19.27 -11.24
N ALA A 255 -7.96 20.17 -11.10
CA ALA A 255 -8.21 21.60 -11.18
C ALA A 255 -8.33 22.11 -12.63
N LEU A 256 -7.78 21.35 -13.60
CA LEU A 256 -7.85 21.69 -15.02
C LEU A 256 -9.24 21.42 -15.60
N PRO A 257 -9.89 22.40 -16.28
CA PRO A 257 -11.19 22.21 -16.90
C PRO A 257 -11.19 21.10 -17.97
N GLY A 258 -12.22 20.26 -17.96
CA GLY A 258 -12.41 19.17 -18.94
C GLY A 258 -11.53 17.94 -18.72
N TRP A 259 -10.58 17.95 -17.81
CA TRP A 259 -9.82 16.77 -17.44
C TRP A 259 -10.55 15.94 -16.38
N THR A 260 -10.48 14.64 -16.51
CA THR A 260 -11.00 13.70 -15.51
C THR A 260 -9.94 12.73 -15.05
N VAL A 261 -10.03 12.30 -13.80
CA VAL A 261 -9.22 11.24 -13.22
C VAL A 261 -10.14 10.18 -12.68
N GLU A 262 -9.88 8.93 -13.02
CA GLU A 262 -10.60 7.76 -12.55
C GLU A 262 -9.65 6.81 -11.82
N CYS A 263 -10.12 6.19 -10.76
CA CYS A 263 -9.33 5.32 -9.90
C CYS A 263 -9.48 3.86 -10.31
N VAL A 264 -8.38 3.19 -10.63
CA VAL A 264 -8.33 1.73 -10.79
C VAL A 264 -7.94 1.05 -9.49
N GLY A 265 -7.04 1.67 -8.73
CA GLY A 265 -6.60 1.21 -7.42
C GLY A 265 -5.71 2.23 -6.73
N ASP A 266 -5.61 2.17 -5.39
CA ASP A 266 -4.93 3.20 -4.62
C ASP A 266 -3.69 2.71 -3.86
N ASP A 267 -3.32 1.45 -3.91
CA ASP A 267 -2.17 0.93 -3.16
C ASP A 267 -1.26 -0.03 -3.95
N ILE A 268 -1.76 -1.02 -4.67
CA ILE A 268 -0.96 -2.04 -5.35
C ILE A 268 -1.28 -2.09 -6.84
N ALA A 269 -0.25 -2.29 -7.67
CA ALA A 269 -0.39 -2.61 -9.09
C ALA A 269 0.37 -3.91 -9.41
N TRP A 270 -0.32 -4.92 -9.93
CA TRP A 270 0.32 -6.09 -10.52
C TRP A 270 0.35 -5.95 -12.02
N MET A 271 1.55 -6.03 -12.59
CA MET A 271 1.80 -5.73 -13.99
C MET A 271 2.36 -6.93 -14.74
N LYS A 272 1.91 -7.11 -16.00
CA LYS A 272 2.40 -8.14 -16.92
C LYS A 272 2.24 -7.67 -18.35
N PHE A 273 3.18 -8.03 -19.20
CA PHE A 273 3.03 -7.83 -20.64
C PHE A 273 2.02 -8.80 -21.22
N ASP A 274 1.08 -8.27 -22.02
CA ASP A 274 0.14 -9.08 -22.79
C ASP A 274 0.81 -9.71 -24.03
N SER A 275 0.04 -10.48 -24.80
CA SER A 275 0.51 -11.12 -26.02
C SER A 275 0.94 -10.14 -27.12
N GLN A 276 0.45 -8.90 -27.07
CA GLN A 276 0.82 -7.83 -27.99
C GLN A 276 2.05 -7.04 -27.53
N GLY A 277 2.60 -7.37 -26.34
CA GLY A 277 3.75 -6.71 -25.76
C GLY A 277 3.43 -5.42 -25.01
N LYS A 278 2.16 -5.11 -24.75
CA LYS A 278 1.76 -3.96 -23.97
C LYS A 278 1.74 -4.31 -22.48
N LEU A 279 2.27 -3.44 -21.62
CA LEU A 279 2.22 -3.62 -20.18
C LEU A 279 0.79 -3.40 -19.70
N ARG A 280 0.20 -4.42 -19.07
CA ARG A 280 -1.11 -4.38 -18.44
C ARG A 280 -0.99 -4.43 -16.95
N ALA A 281 -1.90 -3.77 -16.25
CA ALA A 281 -1.95 -3.77 -14.80
C ALA A 281 -3.35 -4.03 -14.26
N ILE A 282 -3.43 -4.72 -13.12
CA ILE A 282 -4.64 -4.88 -12.31
C ILE A 282 -4.42 -4.32 -10.91
N ASN A 283 -5.49 -3.88 -10.27
CA ASN A 283 -5.50 -3.71 -8.83
C ASN A 283 -5.78 -5.07 -8.16
N PRO A 284 -4.85 -5.64 -7.41
CA PRO A 284 -5.11 -6.88 -6.68
C PRO A 284 -6.12 -6.72 -5.55
N GLU A 285 -6.27 -5.53 -4.98
CA GLU A 285 -7.18 -5.27 -3.87
C GLU A 285 -8.59 -4.95 -4.35
N ASN A 286 -9.61 -5.34 -3.56
CA ASN A 286 -11.03 -5.09 -3.80
C ASN A 286 -11.56 -3.89 -3.00
N GLY A 287 -10.74 -3.31 -2.17
CA GLY A 287 -11.05 -2.20 -1.27
C GLY A 287 -9.91 -1.21 -1.15
N PHE A 288 -10.18 -0.14 -0.42
CA PHE A 288 -9.21 0.87 -0.04
C PHE A 288 -8.90 0.77 1.46
N PHE A 289 -7.61 0.78 1.81
CA PHE A 289 -7.13 0.78 3.18
C PHE A 289 -6.35 2.07 3.45
N GLY A 290 -7.10 3.18 3.59
CA GLY A 290 -6.52 4.52 3.67
C GLY A 290 -6.21 4.96 5.09
N VAL A 291 -5.26 5.89 5.24
CA VAL A 291 -4.99 6.61 6.50
C VAL A 291 -6.09 7.63 6.73
N ALA A 292 -6.71 7.61 7.92
CA ALA A 292 -7.79 8.51 8.26
C ALA A 292 -7.31 9.95 8.55
N PRO A 293 -6.31 10.20 9.43
CA PRO A 293 -5.85 11.55 9.72
C PRO A 293 -5.40 12.33 8.48
N GLY A 294 -5.90 13.55 8.34
CA GLY A 294 -5.64 14.42 7.20
C GLY A 294 -6.54 14.20 5.98
N THR A 295 -7.33 13.11 5.94
CA THR A 295 -8.35 12.89 4.89
C THR A 295 -9.62 13.66 5.25
N SER A 296 -10.10 14.52 4.35
CA SER A 296 -11.26 15.39 4.57
C SER A 296 -11.92 15.78 3.25
N MET A 297 -13.10 16.42 3.32
CA MET A 297 -13.76 16.96 2.12
C MET A 297 -12.90 17.97 1.37
N LYS A 298 -12.00 18.68 2.08
CA LYS A 298 -11.07 19.64 1.48
C LYS A 298 -9.92 18.94 0.74
N THR A 299 -9.37 17.87 1.32
CA THR A 299 -8.16 17.20 0.80
C THR A 299 -8.48 16.08 -0.17
N ASN A 300 -9.60 15.35 0.04
CA ASN A 300 -10.01 14.23 -0.79
C ASN A 300 -11.53 13.96 -0.68
N PRO A 301 -12.38 14.71 -1.40
CA PRO A 301 -13.83 14.54 -1.35
C PRO A 301 -14.30 13.15 -1.84
N HIS A 302 -13.59 12.54 -2.80
CA HIS A 302 -13.94 11.22 -3.30
C HIS A 302 -13.68 10.10 -2.27
N ALA A 303 -12.59 10.19 -1.52
CA ALA A 303 -12.36 9.28 -0.40
C ALA A 303 -13.44 9.44 0.67
N MET A 304 -13.82 10.67 1.02
CA MET A 304 -14.90 10.92 1.99
C MET A 304 -16.24 10.35 1.53
N ALA A 305 -16.57 10.48 0.24
CA ALA A 305 -17.77 9.85 -0.34
C ALA A 305 -17.67 8.31 -0.32
N THR A 306 -16.49 7.76 -0.60
CA THR A 306 -16.25 6.31 -0.59
C THR A 306 -16.47 5.69 0.79
N ILE A 307 -16.02 6.35 1.86
CA ILE A 307 -16.09 5.80 3.22
C ILE A 307 -17.43 6.05 3.94
N ALA A 308 -18.38 6.66 3.26
CA ALA A 308 -19.68 7.01 3.85
C ALA A 308 -20.56 5.79 4.16
N LYS A 309 -20.26 4.60 3.61
CA LYS A 309 -21.01 3.36 3.84
C LYS A 309 -20.08 2.13 3.76
N ASN A 310 -20.55 1.00 4.30
CA ASN A 310 -19.88 -0.31 4.24
C ASN A 310 -18.40 -0.26 4.67
N THR A 311 -18.06 0.58 5.64
CA THR A 311 -16.68 0.88 6.00
C THR A 311 -16.37 0.42 7.42
N VAL A 312 -15.18 -0.15 7.59
CA VAL A 312 -14.59 -0.42 8.90
C VAL A 312 -13.57 0.66 9.21
N PHE A 313 -13.83 1.44 10.25
CA PHE A 313 -12.89 2.40 10.80
C PHE A 313 -12.10 1.75 11.93
N THR A 314 -10.79 1.95 11.96
CA THR A 314 -9.91 1.37 12.99
C THR A 314 -9.12 2.47 13.69
N ASN A 315 -9.23 2.50 15.02
CA ASN A 315 -8.49 3.41 15.90
C ASN A 315 -8.70 4.92 15.60
N VAL A 316 -9.86 5.29 15.08
CA VAL A 316 -10.29 6.69 14.94
C VAL A 316 -10.99 7.16 16.23
N GLY A 317 -11.18 8.47 16.39
CA GLY A 317 -12.05 9.04 17.40
C GLY A 317 -13.53 8.76 17.11
N GLU A 318 -14.36 8.78 18.17
CA GLU A 318 -15.80 8.56 18.09
C GLU A 318 -16.53 9.83 18.51
N THR A 319 -17.63 10.16 17.81
CA THR A 319 -18.52 11.25 18.18
C THR A 319 -19.73 10.74 18.96
N SER A 320 -20.26 11.54 19.92
CA SER A 320 -21.38 11.12 20.77
C SER A 320 -22.69 10.91 19.99
N ASP A 321 -22.79 11.44 18.77
CA ASP A 321 -23.90 11.23 17.83
C ASP A 321 -23.75 9.96 16.97
N GLY A 322 -22.76 9.10 17.28
CA GLY A 322 -22.54 7.82 16.62
C GLY A 322 -21.75 7.89 15.32
N GLY A 323 -20.97 8.94 15.11
CA GLY A 323 -20.06 9.10 14.00
C GLY A 323 -18.59 8.86 14.40
N VAL A 324 -17.69 9.25 13.52
CA VAL A 324 -16.23 9.19 13.70
C VAL A 324 -15.59 10.55 13.50
N TRP A 325 -14.42 10.73 14.10
CA TRP A 325 -13.64 11.94 13.95
C TRP A 325 -12.13 11.64 13.96
N TRP A 326 -11.38 12.44 13.22
CA TRP A 326 -9.90 12.41 13.21
C TRP A 326 -9.35 13.78 12.82
N GLU A 327 -8.08 13.99 13.03
CA GLU A 327 -7.38 15.24 12.74
C GLU A 327 -7.46 15.59 11.24
N GLY A 328 -7.89 16.82 10.95
CA GLY A 328 -8.12 17.32 9.58
C GLY A 328 -9.59 17.35 9.16
N LEU A 329 -10.51 16.75 9.95
CA LEU A 329 -11.95 16.97 9.78
C LEU A 329 -12.37 18.29 10.42
N GLU A 330 -13.52 18.79 9.97
CA GLU A 330 -14.20 19.93 10.60
C GLU A 330 -14.56 19.62 12.06
N ALA A 331 -14.65 20.65 12.87
CA ALA A 331 -15.10 20.50 14.25
C ALA A 331 -16.52 19.90 14.28
N PRO A 332 -16.84 18.99 15.21
CA PRO A 332 -18.19 18.47 15.37
C PRO A 332 -19.17 19.59 15.67
N ALA A 333 -20.45 19.35 15.41
CA ALA A 333 -21.54 20.27 15.73
C ALA A 333 -21.53 20.62 17.25
N PRO A 334 -21.98 21.82 17.64
CA PRO A 334 -22.10 22.20 19.05
C PRO A 334 -22.87 21.15 19.86
N GLY A 335 -22.32 20.77 21.00
CA GLY A 335 -22.91 19.76 21.88
C GLY A 335 -22.54 18.31 21.56
N VAL A 336 -21.84 18.03 20.46
CA VAL A 336 -21.33 16.69 20.14
C VAL A 336 -19.99 16.48 20.85
N GLY A 337 -19.97 15.53 21.78
CA GLY A 337 -18.75 15.13 22.49
C GLY A 337 -17.85 14.23 21.64
N LEU A 338 -16.54 14.26 21.92
CA LEU A 338 -15.56 13.40 21.30
C LEU A 338 -14.97 12.42 22.31
N THR A 339 -14.75 11.20 21.86
CA THR A 339 -14.02 10.15 22.57
C THR A 339 -12.82 9.73 21.74
N ASP A 340 -11.61 9.76 22.30
CA ASP A 340 -10.40 9.38 21.59
C ASP A 340 -10.34 7.87 21.30
N TRP A 341 -9.35 7.46 20.52
CA TRP A 341 -9.14 6.07 20.17
C TRP A 341 -8.76 5.17 21.38
N HIS A 342 -8.32 5.75 22.52
CA HIS A 342 -8.14 5.08 23.81
C HIS A 342 -9.42 4.96 24.66
N ARG A 343 -10.57 5.40 24.13
CA ARG A 343 -11.88 5.44 24.81
C ARG A 343 -11.95 6.48 25.95
N LYS A 344 -11.16 7.54 25.90
CA LYS A 344 -11.22 8.65 26.85
C LYS A 344 -11.97 9.84 26.26
N SER A 345 -12.67 10.58 27.12
CA SER A 345 -13.23 11.87 26.69
C SER A 345 -12.13 12.79 26.18
N TRP A 346 -12.35 13.43 25.05
CA TRP A 346 -11.34 14.25 24.37
C TRP A 346 -11.98 15.53 23.83
N LYS A 347 -11.19 16.60 23.74
CA LYS A 347 -11.58 17.89 23.19
C LYS A 347 -10.55 18.40 22.22
N ILE A 348 -10.96 19.17 21.23
CA ILE A 348 -10.07 19.86 20.30
C ILE A 348 -9.16 20.77 21.10
N GLY A 349 -7.85 20.58 20.96
CA GLY A 349 -6.84 21.32 21.75
C GLY A 349 -6.20 20.55 22.90
N ASP A 350 -6.62 19.30 23.17
CA ASP A 350 -6.07 18.44 24.25
C ASP A 350 -4.67 17.97 23.87
N GLY A 351 -3.71 18.57 23.49
CA GLY A 351 -2.30 18.19 23.27
C GLY A 351 -1.95 16.75 22.86
N THR A 352 -2.94 15.86 22.79
CA THR A 352 -2.84 14.46 22.32
C THR A 352 -3.76 14.22 21.14
N PRO A 353 -3.42 13.33 20.20
CA PRO A 353 -4.29 13.02 19.07
C PRO A 353 -5.58 12.30 19.50
N CYS A 354 -6.72 12.68 18.90
CA CYS A 354 -8.00 12.00 19.06
C CYS A 354 -8.03 10.64 18.34
N ALA A 355 -7.50 10.59 17.15
CA ALA A 355 -7.29 9.35 16.39
C ALA A 355 -5.83 8.89 16.51
N HIS A 356 -5.58 7.58 16.43
CA HIS A 356 -4.22 7.08 16.29
C HIS A 356 -3.57 7.64 15.01
N PRO A 357 -2.30 8.09 15.02
CA PRO A 357 -1.65 8.66 13.82
C PRO A 357 -1.67 7.74 12.59
N ASN A 358 -1.75 6.42 12.81
CA ASN A 358 -1.90 5.42 11.76
C ASN A 358 -3.30 4.76 11.76
N SER A 359 -4.32 5.48 12.23
CA SER A 359 -5.72 5.02 12.14
C SER A 359 -6.16 4.89 10.68
N ARG A 360 -7.07 3.96 10.43
CA ARG A 360 -7.41 3.52 9.07
C ARG A 360 -8.91 3.52 8.83
N PHE A 361 -9.27 3.66 7.56
CA PHE A 361 -10.56 3.23 7.04
C PHE A 361 -10.35 2.09 6.03
N CYS A 362 -11.26 1.12 6.05
CA CYS A 362 -11.29 0.00 5.11
C CYS A 362 -12.65 0.03 4.41
N ALA A 363 -12.68 0.35 3.12
CA ALA A 363 -13.90 0.57 2.35
C ALA A 363 -13.86 -0.15 0.99
N PRO A 364 -14.99 -0.70 0.48
CA PRO A 364 -15.03 -1.33 -0.85
C PRO A 364 -14.70 -0.34 -1.96
N ALA A 365 -13.82 -0.73 -2.89
CA ALA A 365 -13.39 0.14 -3.99
C ALA A 365 -14.53 0.46 -4.96
N GLY A 366 -15.41 -0.52 -5.22
CA GLY A 366 -16.53 -0.37 -6.16
C GLY A 366 -17.57 0.70 -5.79
N GLN A 367 -17.50 1.25 -4.57
CA GLN A 367 -18.39 2.37 -4.16
C GLN A 367 -17.72 3.75 -4.32
N CYS A 368 -16.47 3.80 -4.81
CA CYS A 368 -15.80 5.06 -5.11
C CYS A 368 -16.49 5.77 -6.29
N PRO A 369 -16.87 7.06 -6.15
CA PRO A 369 -17.60 7.80 -7.19
C PRO A 369 -16.85 7.90 -8.52
N ILE A 370 -15.53 7.78 -8.50
CA ILE A 370 -14.66 7.87 -9.67
C ILE A 370 -13.93 6.56 -9.96
N ILE A 371 -14.51 5.43 -9.54
CA ILE A 371 -13.95 4.13 -9.91
C ILE A 371 -13.95 3.97 -11.43
N ASP A 372 -12.82 3.52 -11.97
CA ASP A 372 -12.70 3.28 -13.42
C ASP A 372 -13.60 2.11 -13.84
N PRO A 373 -14.39 2.21 -14.92
CA PRO A 373 -15.22 1.10 -15.38
C PRO A 373 -14.46 -0.19 -15.69
N LEU A 374 -13.15 -0.09 -15.98
CA LEU A 374 -12.29 -1.24 -16.29
C LEU A 374 -11.51 -1.76 -15.08
N TRP A 375 -11.77 -1.28 -13.85
CA TRP A 375 -11.02 -1.68 -12.66
C TRP A 375 -11.11 -3.20 -12.35
N GLU A 376 -12.19 -3.86 -12.78
CA GLU A 376 -12.41 -5.32 -12.69
C GLU A 376 -12.13 -6.06 -14.01
N SER A 377 -11.52 -5.40 -15.00
CA SER A 377 -11.18 -6.05 -16.26
C SER A 377 -10.23 -7.23 -16.05
N ALA A 378 -10.58 -8.38 -16.61
CA ALA A 378 -9.75 -9.58 -16.56
C ALA A 378 -8.39 -9.38 -17.26
N GLU A 379 -8.34 -8.53 -18.27
CA GLU A 379 -7.12 -8.19 -19.02
C GLU A 379 -6.28 -7.12 -18.32
N GLY A 380 -6.85 -6.43 -17.34
CA GLY A 380 -6.27 -5.24 -16.74
C GLY A 380 -6.28 -4.04 -17.67
N VAL A 381 -5.73 -2.93 -17.20
CA VAL A 381 -5.61 -1.67 -17.94
C VAL A 381 -4.21 -1.51 -18.54
N PRO A 382 -4.08 -0.91 -19.73
CA PRO A 382 -2.77 -0.71 -20.37
C PRO A 382 -2.03 0.47 -19.72
N ILE A 383 -0.79 0.28 -19.32
CA ILE A 383 0.02 1.33 -18.65
C ILE A 383 0.81 2.11 -19.70
N ASP A 384 0.62 3.43 -19.74
CA ASP A 384 1.30 4.38 -20.61
C ASP A 384 2.47 5.08 -19.93
N ALA A 385 2.38 5.29 -18.59
CA ALA A 385 3.44 5.90 -17.78
C ALA A 385 3.60 5.22 -16.43
N ILE A 386 4.83 5.27 -15.90
CA ILE A 386 5.17 4.94 -14.52
C ILE A 386 5.71 6.19 -13.87
N ILE A 387 5.16 6.58 -12.73
CA ILE A 387 5.59 7.76 -11.98
C ILE A 387 6.19 7.31 -10.65
N PHE A 388 7.44 7.65 -10.43
CA PHE A 388 8.08 7.59 -9.13
C PHE A 388 8.01 8.95 -8.44
N GLY A 389 7.94 8.98 -7.10
CA GLY A 389 7.97 10.25 -6.40
C GLY A 389 8.22 10.09 -4.91
N GLY A 390 8.84 11.10 -4.32
CA GLY A 390 9.17 11.12 -2.91
C GLY A 390 9.03 12.52 -2.32
N ARG A 391 9.13 12.61 -1.01
CA ARG A 391 9.11 13.87 -0.29
C ARG A 391 10.53 14.40 -0.20
N ARG A 392 10.87 15.35 -1.09
CA ARG A 392 12.16 16.01 -1.13
C ARG A 392 11.96 17.51 -0.93
N PRO A 393 12.41 18.08 0.21
CA PRO A 393 12.20 19.50 0.50
C PRO A 393 13.03 20.43 -0.38
N GLU A 394 14.14 19.97 -0.96
CA GLU A 394 15.05 20.74 -1.78
C GLU A 394 15.62 19.97 -2.97
N GLY A 395 16.15 20.65 -3.96
CA GLY A 395 17.05 20.17 -5.01
C GLY A 395 16.42 19.28 -6.09
N VAL A 396 15.35 18.57 -5.80
CA VAL A 396 14.66 17.69 -6.75
C VAL A 396 13.52 18.46 -7.42
N PRO A 397 13.46 18.53 -8.77
CA PRO A 397 12.46 19.33 -9.47
C PRO A 397 11.04 18.75 -9.32
N LEU A 398 10.03 19.59 -9.62
CA LEU A 398 8.61 19.23 -9.56
C LEU A 398 8.30 17.98 -10.37
N VAL A 399 8.86 17.88 -11.58
CA VAL A 399 8.71 16.71 -12.46
C VAL A 399 9.89 16.62 -13.43
N TYR A 400 10.27 15.38 -13.76
CA TYR A 400 11.13 15.09 -14.92
C TYR A 400 10.82 13.72 -15.50
N GLU A 401 11.05 13.55 -16.81
CA GLU A 401 10.97 12.28 -17.55
C GLU A 401 12.37 11.67 -17.64
N SER A 402 12.48 10.36 -17.48
CA SER A 402 13.75 9.64 -17.72
C SER A 402 14.16 9.70 -19.18
N PHE A 403 15.48 9.67 -19.46
CA PHE A 403 15.99 9.68 -20.84
C PHE A 403 15.55 8.46 -21.65
N ASN A 404 15.50 7.30 -20.99
CA ASN A 404 15.10 6.01 -21.56
C ASN A 404 14.68 5.05 -20.44
N TRP A 405 14.36 3.81 -20.78
CA TRP A 405 13.93 2.79 -19.82
C TRP A 405 15.00 2.50 -18.75
N ARG A 406 16.27 2.30 -19.17
CA ARG A 406 17.39 2.03 -18.26
C ARG A 406 17.56 3.16 -17.24
N HIS A 407 17.60 4.40 -17.73
CA HIS A 407 17.63 5.57 -16.84
C HIS A 407 16.41 5.62 -15.91
N GLY A 408 15.22 5.24 -16.39
CA GLY A 408 14.01 5.15 -15.56
C GLY A 408 14.11 4.12 -14.44
N VAL A 409 14.72 2.96 -14.71
CA VAL A 409 15.01 1.96 -13.68
C VAL A 409 15.98 2.52 -12.63
N PHE A 410 17.02 3.24 -13.07
CA PHE A 410 17.93 3.95 -12.15
C PHE A 410 17.19 5.00 -11.31
N VAL A 411 16.28 5.79 -11.91
CA VAL A 411 15.46 6.79 -11.19
C VAL A 411 14.65 6.13 -10.09
N GLY A 412 14.00 4.99 -10.38
CA GLY A 412 13.28 4.21 -9.38
C GLY A 412 14.18 3.65 -8.28
N ALA A 413 15.35 3.10 -8.65
CA ALA A 413 16.34 2.55 -7.71
C ALA A 413 16.94 3.61 -6.79
N ALA A 414 17.11 4.84 -7.30
CA ALA A 414 17.73 5.96 -6.63
C ALA A 414 16.76 6.77 -5.75
N MET A 415 15.49 6.37 -5.66
CA MET A 415 14.48 7.11 -4.91
C MET A 415 14.88 7.32 -3.45
N ARG A 416 14.66 8.55 -2.98
CA ARG A 416 14.86 8.97 -1.60
C ARG A 416 13.68 9.83 -1.14
N SER A 417 13.29 9.70 0.12
CA SER A 417 12.16 10.44 0.69
C SER A 417 12.38 10.77 2.16
N GLU A 418 11.81 11.90 2.63
CA GLU A 418 11.69 12.12 4.07
C GLU A 418 10.92 10.97 4.71
N ALA A 419 11.46 10.45 5.81
CA ALA A 419 10.77 9.49 6.65
C ALA A 419 9.52 10.12 7.29
N THR A 420 8.47 9.32 7.46
CA THR A 420 7.23 9.76 8.09
C THR A 420 6.93 8.95 9.33
N ALA A 421 6.07 9.46 10.23
CA ALA A 421 5.63 8.75 11.42
C ALA A 421 4.93 7.41 11.08
N ALA A 422 4.35 7.29 9.89
CA ALA A 422 3.77 6.04 9.39
C ALA A 422 4.81 4.95 9.08
N ALA A 423 6.10 5.32 8.97
CA ALA A 423 7.22 4.42 8.71
C ALA A 423 8.07 4.16 9.97
N GLU A 424 7.49 4.24 11.16
CA GLU A 424 8.15 3.98 12.47
C GLU A 424 9.38 4.88 12.77
N HIS A 425 9.60 5.96 12.02
CA HIS A 425 10.74 6.84 12.22
C HIS A 425 10.36 8.19 12.85
N LYS A 426 11.14 8.61 13.82
CA LYS A 426 11.03 9.95 14.44
C LYS A 426 12.12 10.86 13.87
N GLY A 427 11.71 11.96 13.23
CA GLY A 427 12.61 12.99 12.73
C GLY A 427 12.55 13.23 11.21
N LYS A 428 13.19 14.31 10.75
CA LYS A 428 13.29 14.68 9.33
C LYS A 428 14.56 14.04 8.71
N VAL A 429 14.52 12.74 8.49
CA VAL A 429 15.63 12.02 7.87
C VAL A 429 15.24 11.67 6.43
N ILE A 430 16.11 11.97 5.47
CA ILE A 430 15.97 11.51 4.08
C ILE A 430 16.47 10.06 4.00
N MET A 431 15.59 9.15 3.67
CA MET A 431 15.88 7.73 3.57
C MET A 431 15.87 7.26 2.12
N HIS A 432 16.70 6.27 1.80
CA HIS A 432 16.58 5.53 0.55
C HIS A 432 15.30 4.68 0.60
N ASP A 433 14.47 4.79 -0.43
CA ASP A 433 13.23 4.05 -0.58
C ASP A 433 13.02 3.66 -2.06
N PRO A 434 13.88 2.77 -2.57
CA PRO A 434 13.86 2.39 -3.98
C PRO A 434 12.49 1.87 -4.39
N PHE A 435 11.99 2.38 -5.52
CA PHE A 435 10.65 2.08 -6.08
C PHE A 435 9.49 2.34 -5.10
N ALA A 436 9.71 3.07 -4.01
CA ALA A 436 8.79 3.19 -2.86
C ALA A 436 8.43 1.83 -2.24
N MET A 437 9.30 0.84 -2.36
CA MET A 437 9.05 -0.55 -2.00
C MET A 437 10.04 -1.12 -0.98
N ARG A 438 10.88 -0.30 -0.37
CA ARG A 438 11.95 -0.75 0.52
C ARG A 438 11.56 -1.88 1.50
N PRO A 439 10.44 -1.80 2.23
CA PRO A 439 10.06 -2.84 3.18
C PRO A 439 9.34 -4.04 2.53
N PHE A 440 9.13 -4.03 1.21
CA PHE A 440 8.26 -4.98 0.51
C PHE A 440 8.98 -5.83 -0.53
N PHE A 441 10.30 -5.68 -0.70
CA PHE A 441 11.03 -6.56 -1.60
C PHE A 441 10.90 -8.01 -1.15
N GLY A 442 10.30 -8.84 -2.02
CA GLY A 442 10.04 -10.25 -1.76
C GLY A 442 11.23 -11.15 -2.11
N TYR A 443 12.27 -10.61 -2.77
CA TYR A 443 13.51 -11.28 -3.17
C TYR A 443 14.61 -10.26 -3.38
N ASN A 444 15.83 -10.72 -3.69
CA ASN A 444 17.02 -9.88 -3.80
C ASN A 444 16.81 -8.65 -4.70
N PHE A 445 17.15 -7.48 -4.19
CA PHE A 445 16.93 -6.21 -4.88
C PHE A 445 17.77 -6.10 -6.16
N GLY A 446 18.97 -6.65 -6.21
CA GLY A 446 19.76 -6.70 -7.43
C GLY A 446 19.08 -7.52 -8.53
N ASP A 447 18.49 -8.67 -8.18
CA ASP A 447 17.72 -9.50 -9.11
C ASP A 447 16.43 -8.76 -9.56
N TYR A 448 15.80 -7.98 -8.66
CA TYR A 448 14.66 -7.12 -9.00
C TYR A 448 15.05 -6.05 -10.03
N LEU A 449 16.17 -5.38 -9.86
CA LEU A 449 16.72 -4.43 -10.83
C LEU A 449 17.02 -5.10 -12.19
N ALA A 450 17.67 -6.26 -12.15
CA ALA A 450 17.96 -7.03 -13.37
C ALA A 450 16.68 -7.44 -14.10
N HIS A 451 15.61 -7.77 -13.37
CA HIS A 451 14.30 -8.05 -13.96
C HIS A 451 13.74 -6.82 -14.71
N TRP A 452 13.73 -5.64 -14.09
CA TRP A 452 13.29 -4.40 -14.75
C TRP A 452 14.12 -4.08 -16.00
N LEU A 453 15.44 -4.15 -15.91
CA LEU A 453 16.35 -3.92 -17.03
C LEU A 453 16.10 -4.91 -18.19
N SER A 454 15.78 -6.17 -17.88
CA SER A 454 15.51 -7.20 -18.90
C SER A 454 14.31 -6.88 -19.78
N MET A 455 13.42 -5.99 -19.39
CA MET A 455 12.25 -5.62 -20.19
C MET A 455 12.63 -4.90 -21.48
N GLU A 456 13.70 -4.09 -21.45
CA GLU A 456 14.21 -3.39 -22.63
C GLU A 456 14.65 -4.36 -23.75
N SER A 457 15.23 -5.51 -23.40
CA SER A 457 15.64 -6.52 -24.36
C SER A 457 14.50 -7.42 -24.85
N ARG A 458 13.40 -7.50 -24.07
CA ARG A 458 12.25 -8.37 -24.39
C ARG A 458 11.17 -7.67 -25.21
N LYS A 459 11.16 -6.35 -25.24
CA LYS A 459 10.10 -5.53 -25.85
C LYS A 459 10.70 -4.42 -26.68
N ALA A 460 10.00 -4.06 -27.75
CA ALA A 460 10.37 -2.86 -28.50
C ALA A 460 10.27 -1.63 -27.59
N PRO A 461 11.20 -0.67 -27.66
CA PRO A 461 11.20 0.52 -26.79
C PRO A 461 9.88 1.29 -26.83
N THR A 462 9.19 1.29 -27.96
CA THR A 462 7.88 1.94 -28.15
C THR A 462 6.71 1.25 -27.43
N GLN A 463 6.93 0.05 -26.90
CA GLN A 463 5.93 -0.71 -26.13
C GLN A 463 6.11 -0.56 -24.62
N LEU A 464 7.24 -0.01 -24.20
CA LEU A 464 7.51 0.26 -22.78
C LEU A 464 6.84 1.58 -22.35
N PRO A 465 6.25 1.64 -21.16
CA PRO A 465 5.76 2.91 -20.63
C PRO A 465 6.91 3.88 -20.38
N LYS A 466 6.64 5.17 -20.48
CA LYS A 466 7.59 6.19 -20.07
C LYS A 466 7.69 6.26 -18.54
N ILE A 467 8.86 6.61 -18.02
CA ILE A 467 9.11 6.72 -16.57
C ILE A 467 9.35 8.17 -16.21
N PHE A 468 8.66 8.63 -15.18
CA PHE A 468 8.73 9.99 -14.65
C PHE A 468 9.06 9.96 -13.16
N HIS A 469 9.62 11.07 -12.68
CA HIS A 469 9.74 11.35 -11.26
C HIS A 469 9.01 12.65 -10.94
N VAL A 470 8.30 12.69 -9.79
CA VAL A 470 7.61 13.89 -9.31
C VAL A 470 7.97 14.21 -7.86
N ASN A 471 7.95 15.49 -7.51
CA ASN A 471 8.19 15.97 -6.15
C ASN A 471 7.24 17.12 -5.80
N TRP A 472 6.14 16.82 -5.14
CA TRP A 472 5.15 17.79 -4.68
C TRP A 472 5.58 18.60 -3.45
N PHE A 473 6.73 18.29 -2.83
CA PHE A 473 7.08 18.66 -1.47
C PHE A 473 8.27 19.61 -1.38
N ARG A 474 8.68 20.20 -2.50
CA ARG A 474 9.73 21.20 -2.50
C ARG A 474 9.28 22.44 -1.72
N LYS A 475 10.19 22.98 -0.89
CA LYS A 475 9.91 24.10 0.00
C LYS A 475 10.73 25.31 -0.38
N ASP A 476 10.16 26.45 -0.11
CA ASP A 476 10.89 27.71 -0.07
C ASP A 476 11.86 27.70 1.11
N PRO A 477 13.17 27.92 0.91
CA PRO A 477 14.15 27.84 1.99
C PRO A 477 14.00 28.94 3.05
N ALA A 478 13.40 30.07 2.73
CA ALA A 478 13.24 31.18 3.65
C ALA A 478 12.00 31.03 4.54
N SER A 479 10.86 30.65 3.95
CA SER A 479 9.58 30.53 4.67
C SER A 479 9.27 29.12 5.15
N GLY A 480 9.88 28.09 4.53
CA GLY A 480 9.53 26.69 4.76
C GLY A 480 8.19 26.26 4.15
N ALA A 481 7.50 27.15 3.43
CA ALA A 481 6.25 26.86 2.74
C ALA A 481 6.48 25.96 1.52
N PHE A 482 5.47 25.17 1.15
CA PHE A 482 5.54 24.40 -0.10
C PHE A 482 5.48 25.34 -1.30
N LEU A 483 6.37 25.12 -2.29
CA LEU A 483 6.40 25.87 -3.55
C LEU A 483 5.29 25.47 -4.51
N TRP A 484 4.74 24.26 -4.38
CA TRP A 484 3.68 23.72 -5.21
C TRP A 484 2.39 23.55 -4.39
N PRO A 485 1.23 24.00 -4.89
CA PRO A 485 -0.04 23.92 -4.14
C PRO A 485 -0.51 22.49 -3.88
N GLY A 486 -0.16 21.54 -4.77
CA GLY A 486 -0.57 20.13 -4.64
C GLY A 486 -2.04 19.88 -4.98
N PHE A 487 -2.58 18.76 -4.47
CA PHE A 487 -3.97 18.35 -4.64
C PHE A 487 -4.44 18.38 -6.11
N GLY A 488 -5.55 19.05 -6.41
CA GLY A 488 -6.12 19.18 -7.76
C GLY A 488 -5.17 19.82 -8.78
N GLU A 489 -4.23 20.65 -8.33
CA GLU A 489 -3.24 21.29 -9.20
C GLU A 489 -2.18 20.33 -9.72
N ASN A 490 -2.04 19.15 -9.11
CA ASN A 490 -1.20 18.07 -9.65
C ASN A 490 -1.68 17.61 -11.04
N ALA A 491 -2.93 17.87 -11.41
CA ALA A 491 -3.46 17.64 -12.74
C ALA A 491 -2.66 18.34 -13.83
N ARG A 492 -2.05 19.49 -13.55
CA ARG A 492 -1.20 20.26 -14.49
C ARG A 492 0.08 19.50 -14.85
N VAL A 493 0.65 18.85 -13.88
CA VAL A 493 1.82 17.98 -14.09
C VAL A 493 1.41 16.69 -14.81
N LEU A 494 0.27 16.10 -14.44
CA LEU A 494 -0.26 14.92 -15.12
C LEU A 494 -0.64 15.21 -16.57
N GLU A 495 -1.11 16.42 -16.89
CA GLU A 495 -1.38 16.89 -18.25
C GLU A 495 -0.08 16.92 -19.08
N TRP A 496 1.02 17.45 -18.53
CA TRP A 496 2.31 17.43 -19.19
C TRP A 496 2.79 15.98 -19.44
N ILE A 497 2.73 15.11 -18.40
CA ILE A 497 3.04 13.68 -18.54
C ILE A 497 2.19 13.02 -19.62
N PHE A 498 0.90 13.33 -19.68
CA PHE A 498 -0.05 12.81 -20.67
C PHE A 498 0.38 13.16 -22.10
N ARG A 499 0.77 14.43 -22.37
CA ARG A 499 1.30 14.85 -23.67
C ARG A 499 2.59 14.13 -24.03
N ARG A 500 3.48 13.96 -23.06
CA ARG A 500 4.74 13.22 -23.24
C ARG A 500 4.54 11.75 -23.60
N CYS A 501 3.44 11.13 -23.19
CA CYS A 501 3.10 9.72 -23.53
C CYS A 501 2.41 9.55 -24.88
N GLY A 502 2.20 10.61 -25.67
CA GLY A 502 1.56 10.57 -26.98
C GLY A 502 2.36 9.79 -28.04
N ARG A 503 1.68 9.25 -29.07
CA ARG A 503 2.33 8.63 -30.22
C ARG A 503 3.21 9.64 -30.99
N GLN A 504 2.83 10.90 -31.01
CA GLN A 504 3.67 12.04 -31.32
C GLN A 504 3.98 12.67 -29.98
N SER A 505 5.11 12.27 -29.37
CA SER A 505 5.57 12.93 -28.16
C SER A 505 5.72 14.42 -28.46
N ASP A 506 5.18 15.26 -27.58
CA ASP A 506 5.37 16.71 -27.67
C ASP A 506 6.82 17.01 -27.22
N ASP A 507 7.77 16.80 -28.14
CA ASP A 507 9.18 16.93 -27.86
C ASP A 507 9.56 18.41 -27.59
N GLU A 508 8.78 19.36 -28.11
CA GLU A 508 8.95 20.78 -27.84
C GLU A 508 8.52 21.17 -26.41
N ALA A 509 7.73 20.32 -25.75
CA ALA A 509 7.28 20.55 -24.37
C ALA A 509 8.34 20.21 -23.30
N ALA A 510 9.53 19.77 -23.70
CA ALA A 510 10.57 19.35 -22.76
C ALA A 510 11.96 19.82 -23.16
N LYS A 511 12.79 20.13 -22.18
CA LYS A 511 14.23 20.44 -22.33
C LYS A 511 15.06 19.48 -21.54
N GLN A 512 16.25 19.15 -22.04
CA GLN A 512 17.19 18.28 -21.37
C GLN A 512 17.79 18.97 -20.13
N SER A 513 17.93 18.23 -19.05
CA SER A 513 18.60 18.65 -17.82
C SER A 513 19.60 17.58 -17.36
N MET A 514 20.33 17.83 -16.27
CA MET A 514 21.25 16.84 -15.71
C MET A 514 20.54 15.59 -15.17
N VAL A 515 19.24 15.68 -14.84
CA VAL A 515 18.47 14.60 -14.20
C VAL A 515 17.47 13.90 -15.12
N GLY A 516 17.24 14.42 -16.32
CA GLY A 516 16.23 13.94 -17.27
C GLY A 516 15.65 15.06 -18.10
N TRP A 517 14.52 14.81 -18.77
CA TRP A 517 13.78 15.82 -19.50
C TRP A 517 12.84 16.55 -18.56
N VAL A 518 13.02 17.85 -18.38
CA VAL A 518 12.13 18.70 -17.59
C VAL A 518 11.20 19.51 -18.51
N PRO A 519 10.04 19.96 -18.04
CA PRO A 519 9.17 20.83 -18.83
C PRO A 519 9.90 22.06 -19.36
N GLN A 520 9.64 22.38 -20.63
CA GLN A 520 10.04 23.65 -21.23
C GLN A 520 9.27 24.79 -20.54
N ASP A 521 9.81 26.00 -20.59
CA ASP A 521 9.15 27.16 -20.02
C ASP A 521 7.77 27.34 -20.65
N GLY A 522 6.73 27.46 -19.81
CA GLY A 522 5.34 27.52 -20.24
C GLY A 522 4.69 26.17 -20.59
N ALA A 523 5.41 25.05 -20.56
CA ALA A 523 4.86 23.73 -20.87
C ALA A 523 3.88 23.20 -19.82
N ILE A 524 3.96 23.66 -18.57
CA ILE A 524 2.93 23.41 -17.55
C ILE A 524 1.98 24.60 -17.52
N SER A 525 0.70 24.38 -17.79
CA SER A 525 -0.31 25.43 -17.77
C SER A 525 -0.48 26.01 -16.38
N MET A 526 -0.36 27.32 -16.24
CA MET A 526 -0.59 28.07 -15.00
C MET A 526 -1.93 28.84 -15.04
N GLU A 527 -2.70 28.70 -16.11
CA GLU A 527 -3.98 29.37 -16.28
C GLU A 527 -4.97 28.96 -15.18
N GLY A 528 -5.64 29.95 -14.58
CA GLY A 528 -6.61 29.74 -13.51
C GLY A 528 -6.00 29.33 -12.15
N LEU A 529 -4.67 29.28 -12.02
CA LEU A 529 -4.03 29.08 -10.73
C LEU A 529 -4.12 30.39 -9.92
N GLY A 530 -4.81 30.34 -8.78
CA GLY A 530 -5.06 31.55 -7.95
C GLY A 530 -3.83 32.05 -7.19
N GLU A 531 -2.79 31.25 -7.09
CA GLU A 531 -1.56 31.59 -6.36
C GLU A 531 -0.38 31.72 -7.30
N LYS A 532 0.51 32.67 -6.97
CA LYS A 532 1.76 32.85 -7.73
C LYS A 532 2.74 31.72 -7.38
N VAL A 533 3.07 30.90 -8.34
CA VAL A 533 4.03 29.80 -8.20
C VAL A 533 5.37 30.18 -8.81
N ASP A 534 6.45 30.01 -8.07
CA ASP A 534 7.81 30.22 -8.56
C ASP A 534 8.30 28.97 -9.30
N MET A 535 8.08 28.96 -10.62
CA MET A 535 8.52 27.87 -11.50
C MET A 535 10.05 27.76 -11.56
N GLY A 536 10.77 28.89 -11.45
CA GLY A 536 12.23 28.89 -11.39
C GLY A 536 12.74 28.11 -10.19
N ALA A 537 12.20 28.40 -9.00
CA ALA A 537 12.55 27.68 -7.77
C ALA A 537 12.14 26.19 -7.83
N LEU A 538 11.02 25.86 -8.48
CA LEU A 538 10.55 24.47 -8.60
C LEU A 538 11.43 23.60 -9.51
N PHE A 539 12.10 24.20 -10.51
CA PHE A 539 12.94 23.50 -11.48
C PHE A 539 14.43 23.81 -11.35
N ASP A 540 14.82 24.58 -10.33
CA ASP A 540 16.23 24.80 -10.01
C ASP A 540 16.92 23.48 -9.63
N LEU A 541 18.10 23.22 -10.20
CA LEU A 541 18.91 22.02 -10.02
C LEU A 541 20.29 22.41 -9.46
N PRO A 542 20.42 22.67 -8.15
CA PRO A 542 21.68 23.12 -7.57
C PRO A 542 22.78 22.06 -7.70
N LYS A 543 23.86 22.35 -8.42
CA LYS A 543 24.99 21.41 -8.58
C LYS A 543 25.52 20.89 -7.24
N PRO A 544 25.73 21.71 -6.19
CA PRO A 544 26.22 21.18 -4.90
C PRO A 544 25.28 20.16 -4.25
N PHE A 545 23.96 20.31 -4.43
CA PHE A 545 22.98 19.33 -3.97
C PHE A 545 23.14 18.00 -4.70
N TRP A 546 23.20 18.03 -6.03
CA TRP A 546 23.30 16.81 -6.83
C TRP A 546 24.65 16.11 -6.70
N GLN A 547 25.73 16.85 -6.44
CA GLN A 547 27.03 16.26 -6.09
C GLN A 547 26.93 15.44 -4.79
N ARG A 548 26.25 15.94 -3.77
CA ARG A 548 25.98 15.19 -2.53
C ARG A 548 25.09 13.97 -2.80
N GLU A 549 24.02 14.14 -3.60
CA GLU A 549 23.13 13.02 -3.97
C GLU A 549 23.90 11.88 -4.66
N VAL A 550 24.75 12.19 -5.62
CA VAL A 550 25.59 11.18 -6.30
C VAL A 550 26.49 10.46 -5.31
N HIS A 551 27.14 11.20 -4.41
CA HIS A 551 28.01 10.60 -3.38
C HIS A 551 27.23 9.64 -2.46
N GLU A 552 26.07 10.05 -1.97
CA GLU A 552 25.24 9.24 -1.09
C GLU A 552 24.62 8.03 -1.80
N LEU A 553 24.19 8.18 -3.06
CA LEU A 553 23.72 7.07 -3.88
C LEU A 553 24.81 6.03 -4.12
N ARG A 554 26.03 6.47 -4.42
CA ARG A 554 27.19 5.59 -4.60
C ARG A 554 27.50 4.82 -3.31
N ALA A 555 27.52 5.50 -2.18
CA ALA A 555 27.73 4.86 -0.88
C ALA A 555 26.64 3.83 -0.58
N TYR A 556 25.38 4.19 -0.82
CA TYR A 556 24.24 3.31 -0.61
C TYR A 556 24.30 2.06 -1.48
N PHE A 557 24.48 2.20 -2.79
CA PHE A 557 24.55 1.05 -3.69
C PHE A 557 25.75 0.16 -3.38
N THR A 558 26.90 0.74 -3.07
CA THR A 558 28.09 -0.03 -2.68
C THR A 558 27.86 -0.80 -1.38
N GLN A 559 27.26 -0.16 -0.37
CA GLN A 559 27.08 -0.76 0.94
C GLN A 559 25.91 -1.75 0.97
N GLN A 560 24.75 -1.40 0.39
CA GLN A 560 23.50 -2.15 0.56
C GLN A 560 23.23 -3.16 -0.56
N VAL A 561 23.77 -2.96 -1.75
CA VAL A 561 23.56 -3.84 -2.91
C VAL A 561 24.86 -4.56 -3.30
N GLY A 562 25.99 -3.88 -3.28
CA GLY A 562 27.32 -4.45 -3.50
C GLY A 562 27.46 -5.17 -4.83
N ALA A 563 27.89 -6.43 -4.78
CA ALA A 563 28.12 -7.26 -5.97
C ALA A 563 26.84 -7.63 -6.74
N ASP A 564 25.67 -7.49 -6.12
CA ASP A 564 24.38 -7.77 -6.76
C ASP A 564 23.87 -6.59 -7.61
N LEU A 565 24.55 -5.42 -7.59
CA LEU A 565 24.15 -4.26 -8.38
C LEU A 565 24.38 -4.52 -9.87
N PRO A 566 23.35 -4.49 -10.73
CA PRO A 566 23.54 -4.60 -12.17
C PRO A 566 24.46 -3.48 -12.71
N ALA A 567 25.39 -3.83 -13.60
CA ALA A 567 26.36 -2.89 -14.17
C ALA A 567 25.67 -1.66 -14.79
N GLN A 568 24.53 -1.85 -15.46
CA GLN A 568 23.78 -0.77 -16.11
C GLN A 568 23.28 0.30 -15.12
N VAL A 569 22.96 -0.07 -13.87
CA VAL A 569 22.57 0.90 -12.83
C VAL A 569 23.80 1.70 -12.37
N GLY A 570 24.96 1.04 -12.28
CA GLY A 570 26.24 1.71 -12.00
C GLY A 570 26.65 2.68 -13.10
N GLU A 571 26.45 2.30 -14.37
CA GLU A 571 26.70 3.16 -15.53
C GLU A 571 25.83 4.42 -15.51
N GLU A 572 24.54 4.30 -15.19
CA GLU A 572 23.63 5.46 -15.06
C GLU A 572 24.03 6.40 -13.90
N LEU A 573 24.53 5.84 -12.79
CA LEU A 573 25.09 6.65 -11.71
C LEU A 573 26.34 7.42 -12.14
N ASN A 574 27.23 6.77 -12.89
CA ASN A 574 28.43 7.42 -13.44
C ASN A 574 28.03 8.53 -14.45
N ALA A 575 27.07 8.25 -15.32
CA ALA A 575 26.55 9.24 -16.27
C ALA A 575 25.89 10.44 -15.56
N LEU A 576 25.18 10.22 -14.44
CA LEU A 576 24.67 11.32 -13.62
C LEU A 576 25.82 12.14 -13.01
N GLU A 577 26.87 11.48 -12.49
CA GLU A 577 28.04 12.16 -11.94
C GLU A 577 28.72 13.05 -12.98
N GLU A 578 28.87 12.57 -14.22
CA GLU A 578 29.41 13.35 -15.34
C GLU A 578 28.54 14.58 -15.63
N ARG A 579 27.22 14.40 -15.80
CA ARG A 579 26.29 15.51 -16.06
C ARG A 579 26.24 16.56 -14.94
N VAL A 580 26.58 16.17 -13.72
CA VAL A 580 26.62 17.10 -12.57
C VAL A 580 27.97 17.84 -12.49
N ARG A 581 29.05 17.28 -13.05
CA ARG A 581 30.37 17.97 -13.12
C ARG A 581 30.36 19.11 -14.14
N ASP A 582 29.77 18.89 -15.31
CA ASP A 582 29.65 19.86 -16.38
C ASP A 582 28.64 20.99 -15.98
#